data_f40d81cf75701a99bc7dccc9f2668696
#
_entry.id   f40d81cf75701a99bc7dccc9f2668696
#
_cell.length_a   1.000
_cell.length_b   1.000
_cell.length_c   1.000
_cell.angle_alpha   90.00
_cell.angle_beta   90.00
_cell.angle_gamma   90.00
#
_symmetry.space_group_name_H-M   'P 1'
#
loop_
_entity.id
_entity.type
_entity.pdbx_description
1 polymer ?
#
loop_
_entity_poly.entity_id
_entity_poly.type
_entity_poly.pdbx_seq_one_letter_code
_entity_poly.pdbx_strand_id
1 'polypeptide(L)'
;MKALRATSLARIGAAAALFGASLAAVSATASAADLVRGEQLFHTCAACHSVLGDGIGPDITGIYGQPAAMRPGFNYSDALKQRGLTWTEANLRAFIHNPQAFVPGTLMSFPGYERTADIDDVLAYLKSLK
;
A
#
# COMPACT_ATOMS: atom_id res chain seq x y z
N MET A 1 42.64 -66.17 51.25
CA MET A 1 42.43 -64.98 52.11
C MET A 1 42.32 -63.73 51.26
N LYS A 2 41.35 -62.93 51.59
CA LYS A 2 41.07 -61.54 51.12
C LYS A 2 40.50 -61.40 49.71
N ALA A 3 39.20 -61.19 49.72
CA ALA A 3 38.36 -60.69 48.63
C ALA A 3 38.64 -59.21 48.25
N LEU A 4 38.71 -58.90 46.98
CA LEU A 4 38.72 -57.54 46.45
C LEU A 4 37.36 -57.28 45.87
N ARG A 5 36.67 -56.29 46.49
CA ARG A 5 35.39 -55.78 46.07
C ARG A 5 35.56 -54.89 44.82
N ALA A 6 34.82 -55.23 43.76
CA ALA A 6 34.69 -54.39 42.61
C ALA A 6 33.64 -53.28 42.88
N THR A 7 34.05 -52.03 42.83
CA THR A 7 33.17 -50.84 42.90
C THR A 7 32.61 -50.54 41.52
N SER A 8 31.30 -50.59 41.42
CA SER A 8 30.52 -50.26 40.23
C SER A 8 30.43 -48.72 40.09
N LEU A 9 30.98 -48.16 39.01
CA LEU A 9 30.84 -46.75 38.63
C LEU A 9 29.54 -46.60 37.86
N ALA A 10 28.58 -45.97 38.50
CA ALA A 10 27.34 -45.52 37.86
C ALA A 10 27.63 -44.41 36.86
N ARG A 11 27.32 -44.65 35.58
CA ARG A 11 27.34 -43.62 34.53
C ARG A 11 26.05 -42.81 34.62
N ILE A 12 26.17 -41.55 35.03
CA ILE A 12 25.08 -40.55 34.95
C ILE A 12 25.00 -40.05 33.49
N GLY A 13 24.00 -40.51 32.78
CA GLY A 13 23.70 -40.03 31.45
C GLY A 13 23.00 -38.65 31.53
N ALA A 14 23.68 -37.60 31.10
CA ALA A 14 23.07 -36.30 30.93
C ALA A 14 22.24 -36.29 29.65
N ALA A 15 20.91 -36.30 29.79
CA ALA A 15 19.99 -36.08 28.69
C ALA A 15 19.93 -34.57 28.37
N ALA A 16 20.58 -34.15 27.28
CA ALA A 16 20.45 -32.82 26.76
C ALA A 16 19.10 -32.68 26.03
N ALA A 17 18.14 -32.02 26.66
CA ALA A 17 16.88 -31.65 26.01
C ALA A 17 17.13 -30.51 25.06
N LEU A 18 17.11 -30.75 23.74
CA LEU A 18 17.13 -29.75 22.70
C LEU A 18 15.74 -29.14 22.62
N PHE A 19 15.54 -27.97 23.24
CA PHE A 19 14.39 -27.13 23.01
C PHE A 19 14.49 -26.49 21.61
N GLY A 20 13.86 -27.12 20.62
CA GLY A 20 13.68 -26.55 19.30
C GLY A 20 12.66 -25.43 19.36
N ALA A 21 13.11 -24.18 19.37
CA ALA A 21 12.26 -23.03 19.20
C ALA A 21 11.80 -22.97 17.74
N SER A 22 10.58 -23.48 17.45
CA SER A 22 9.93 -23.27 16.16
C SER A 22 9.51 -21.79 16.05
N LEU A 23 10.26 -21.00 15.29
CA LEU A 23 9.79 -19.69 14.83
C LEU A 23 8.66 -19.95 13.83
N ALA A 24 7.42 -19.80 14.28
CA ALA A 24 6.29 -19.72 13.36
C ALA A 24 6.43 -18.40 12.57
N ALA A 25 6.81 -18.50 11.31
CA ALA A 25 6.77 -17.36 10.39
C ALA A 25 5.30 -16.96 10.20
N VAL A 26 4.90 -15.85 10.79
CA VAL A 26 3.61 -15.21 10.52
C VAL A 26 3.70 -14.64 9.11
N SER A 27 3.23 -15.42 8.13
CA SER A 27 3.03 -14.91 6.77
C SER A 27 1.90 -13.87 6.83
N ALA A 28 2.26 -12.59 6.74
CA ALA A 28 1.28 -11.54 6.52
C ALA A 28 0.71 -11.73 5.11
N THR A 29 -0.48 -12.31 5.01
CA THR A 29 -1.23 -12.34 3.75
C THR A 29 -1.63 -10.91 3.43
N ALA A 30 -1.03 -10.34 2.39
CA ALA A 30 -1.55 -9.10 1.81
C ALA A 30 -3.00 -9.35 1.41
N SER A 31 -3.93 -8.59 2.00
CA SER A 31 -5.34 -8.66 1.62
C SER A 31 -5.46 -8.20 0.17
N ALA A 32 -6.20 -8.96 -0.65
CA ALA A 32 -6.55 -8.47 -1.98
C ALA A 32 -7.38 -7.19 -1.84
N ALA A 33 -7.15 -6.23 -2.75
CA ALA A 33 -7.91 -4.99 -2.76
C ALA A 33 -9.40 -5.26 -3.01
N ASP A 34 -10.26 -4.56 -2.26
CA ASP A 34 -11.72 -4.69 -2.33
C ASP A 34 -12.28 -3.62 -3.28
N LEU A 35 -12.76 -4.05 -4.46
CA LEU A 35 -13.33 -3.15 -5.47
C LEU A 35 -14.62 -2.46 -5.01
N VAL A 36 -15.47 -3.15 -4.23
CA VAL A 36 -16.73 -2.56 -3.73
C VAL A 36 -16.42 -1.45 -2.73
N ARG A 37 -15.48 -1.72 -1.82
CA ARG A 37 -15.02 -0.72 -0.88
C ARG A 37 -14.28 0.42 -1.59
N GLY A 38 -13.47 0.10 -2.61
CA GLY A 38 -12.79 1.07 -3.44
C GLY A 38 -13.76 2.04 -4.14
N GLU A 39 -14.88 1.54 -4.66
CA GLU A 39 -15.97 2.36 -5.21
C GLU A 39 -16.56 3.32 -4.15
N GLN A 40 -16.84 2.80 -2.96
CA GLN A 40 -17.37 3.63 -1.87
C GLN A 40 -16.41 4.76 -1.47
N LEU A 41 -15.11 4.45 -1.37
CA LEU A 41 -14.07 5.44 -1.09
C LEU A 41 -13.95 6.45 -2.23
N PHE A 42 -14.08 6.00 -3.47
CA PHE A 42 -14.01 6.83 -4.67
C PHE A 42 -15.11 7.90 -4.73
N HIS A 43 -16.24 7.74 -4.04
CA HIS A 43 -17.27 8.77 -3.96
C HIS A 43 -16.72 10.11 -3.45
N THR A 44 -15.71 10.08 -2.59
CA THR A 44 -15.01 11.31 -2.15
C THR A 44 -14.28 11.99 -3.30
N CYS A 45 -13.69 11.20 -4.20
CA CYS A 45 -13.02 11.68 -5.39
C CYS A 45 -14.03 12.21 -6.42
N ALA A 46 -15.13 11.49 -6.62
CA ALA A 46 -16.20 11.81 -7.56
C ALA A 46 -16.90 13.13 -7.25
N ALA A 47 -16.81 13.64 -6.04
CA ALA A 47 -17.31 14.97 -5.67
C ALA A 47 -16.64 16.09 -6.49
N CYS A 48 -15.40 15.87 -6.93
CA CYS A 48 -14.64 16.82 -7.74
C CYS A 48 -14.27 16.25 -9.12
N HIS A 49 -13.99 14.93 -9.20
CA HIS A 49 -13.58 14.23 -10.42
C HIS A 49 -14.75 13.47 -11.03
N SER A 50 -15.39 14.05 -12.03
CA SER A 50 -16.45 13.35 -12.77
C SER A 50 -15.86 12.31 -13.73
N VAL A 51 -16.55 11.20 -13.90
CA VAL A 51 -16.28 10.21 -14.97
C VAL A 51 -17.04 10.54 -16.27
N LEU A 52 -17.79 11.64 -16.26
CA LEU A 52 -18.58 12.12 -17.40
C LEU A 52 -17.97 13.39 -18.05
N GLY A 53 -16.77 13.76 -17.63
CA GLY A 53 -16.06 14.94 -18.11
C GLY A 53 -15.45 15.77 -16.97
N ASP A 54 -14.83 16.90 -17.32
CA ASP A 54 -14.17 17.76 -16.35
C ASP A 54 -15.19 18.47 -15.45
N GLY A 55 -14.91 18.46 -14.15
CA GLY A 55 -15.63 19.19 -13.12
C GLY A 55 -14.73 20.21 -12.41
N ILE A 56 -14.77 20.23 -11.08
CA ILE A 56 -13.81 20.97 -10.24
C ILE A 56 -12.40 20.44 -10.44
N GLY A 57 -12.28 19.09 -10.51
CA GLY A 57 -11.09 18.37 -10.93
C GLY A 57 -11.24 17.81 -12.36
N PRO A 58 -10.14 17.39 -13.00
CA PRO A 58 -10.20 16.74 -14.29
C PRO A 58 -10.88 15.37 -14.20
N ASP A 59 -11.44 14.89 -15.31
CA ASP A 59 -11.80 13.49 -15.44
C ASP A 59 -10.53 12.62 -15.31
N ILE A 60 -10.60 11.61 -14.47
CA ILE A 60 -9.48 10.70 -14.15
C ILE A 60 -9.67 9.28 -14.67
N THR A 61 -10.66 9.09 -15.54
CA THR A 61 -10.86 7.82 -16.24
C THR A 61 -9.62 7.49 -17.07
N GLY A 62 -9.12 6.27 -16.94
CA GLY A 62 -7.93 5.82 -17.67
C GLY A 62 -6.62 6.53 -17.29
N ILE A 63 -6.55 7.13 -16.11
CA ILE A 63 -5.39 7.92 -15.67
C ILE A 63 -4.09 7.12 -15.52
N TYR A 64 -4.17 5.81 -15.30
CA TYR A 64 -2.97 4.98 -15.14
C TYR A 64 -2.05 5.04 -16.36
N GLY A 65 -0.76 5.33 -16.13
CA GLY A 65 0.26 5.44 -17.17
C GLY A 65 0.24 6.75 -17.96
N GLN A 66 -0.72 7.65 -17.69
CA GLN A 66 -0.80 8.93 -18.37
C GLN A 66 0.17 9.95 -17.76
N PRO A 67 0.76 10.84 -18.58
CA PRO A 67 1.51 11.99 -18.06
C PRO A 67 0.58 12.90 -17.25
N ALA A 68 1.10 13.46 -16.16
CA ALA A 68 0.34 14.41 -15.35
C ALA A 68 0.12 15.73 -16.12
N ALA A 69 -0.99 16.41 -15.80
CA ALA A 69 -1.35 17.71 -16.32
C ALA A 69 -1.48 17.79 -17.86
N MET A 70 -1.79 16.68 -18.52
CA MET A 70 -1.84 16.61 -19.99
C MET A 70 -3.25 16.63 -20.60
N ARG A 71 -4.30 16.63 -19.76
CA ARG A 71 -5.67 16.68 -20.28
C ARG A 71 -5.95 18.04 -20.92
N PRO A 72 -6.34 18.07 -22.22
CA PRO A 72 -6.61 19.33 -22.91
C PRO A 72 -7.76 20.12 -22.27
N GLY A 73 -7.61 21.43 -22.16
CA GLY A 73 -8.65 22.33 -21.67
C GLY A 73 -8.79 22.43 -20.15
N PHE A 74 -8.19 21.53 -19.38
CA PHE A 74 -8.23 21.63 -17.93
C PHE A 74 -7.08 22.51 -17.38
N ASN A 75 -7.40 23.39 -16.44
CA ASN A 75 -6.42 24.31 -15.86
C ASN A 75 -5.75 23.70 -14.62
N TYR A 76 -4.65 23.01 -14.83
CA TYR A 76 -3.83 22.46 -13.75
C TYR A 76 -2.99 23.53 -13.04
N SER A 77 -2.60 23.24 -11.78
CA SER A 77 -1.61 24.06 -11.08
C SER A 77 -0.26 24.03 -11.80
N ASP A 78 0.49 25.12 -11.71
CA ASP A 78 1.85 25.17 -12.23
C ASP A 78 2.76 24.16 -11.54
N ALA A 79 2.54 23.92 -10.24
CA ALA A 79 3.24 22.90 -9.49
C ALA A 79 3.09 21.50 -10.12
N LEU A 80 1.88 21.11 -10.52
CA LEU A 80 1.65 19.80 -11.15
C LEU A 80 2.24 19.74 -12.57
N LYS A 81 2.10 20.82 -13.36
CA LYS A 81 2.68 20.92 -14.72
C LYS A 81 4.20 20.76 -14.68
N GLN A 82 4.86 21.46 -13.76
CA GLN A 82 6.32 21.47 -13.63
C GLN A 82 6.88 20.16 -13.06
N ARG A 83 6.04 19.36 -12.37
CA ARG A 83 6.47 18.09 -11.77
C ARG A 83 6.88 17.06 -12.83
N GLY A 84 6.31 17.10 -14.03
CA GLY A 84 6.69 16.24 -15.16
C GLY A 84 6.57 14.74 -14.86
N LEU A 85 5.62 14.34 -13.99
CA LEU A 85 5.47 12.95 -13.57
C LEU A 85 4.49 12.19 -14.48
N THR A 86 4.60 10.88 -14.46
CA THR A 86 3.62 9.94 -15.02
C THR A 86 2.81 9.32 -13.88
N TRP A 87 1.52 9.12 -14.09
CA TRP A 87 0.63 8.51 -13.12
C TRP A 87 0.84 6.99 -13.05
N THR A 88 2.04 6.59 -12.62
CA THR A 88 2.30 5.21 -12.21
C THR A 88 1.52 4.88 -10.94
N GLU A 89 1.34 3.60 -10.64
CA GLU A 89 0.70 3.19 -9.38
C GLU A 89 1.41 3.78 -8.16
N ALA A 90 2.74 3.82 -8.17
CA ALA A 90 3.53 4.41 -7.09
C ALA A 90 3.27 5.92 -6.93
N ASN A 91 3.19 6.67 -8.02
CA ASN A 91 2.92 8.10 -7.99
C ASN A 91 1.47 8.40 -7.59
N LEU A 92 0.50 7.62 -8.08
CA LEU A 92 -0.89 7.72 -7.67
C LEU A 92 -1.03 7.43 -6.17
N ARG A 93 -0.39 6.39 -5.66
CA ARG A 93 -0.36 6.04 -4.25
C ARG A 93 0.16 7.19 -3.39
N ALA A 94 1.32 7.74 -3.73
CA ALA A 94 1.93 8.85 -3.00
C ALA A 94 1.05 10.11 -3.05
N PHE A 95 0.46 10.41 -4.20
CA PHE A 95 -0.41 11.57 -4.37
C PHE A 95 -1.72 11.42 -3.60
N ILE A 96 -2.39 10.26 -3.64
CA ILE A 96 -3.62 10.00 -2.90
C ILE A 96 -3.38 9.92 -1.40
N HIS A 97 -2.18 9.49 -0.97
CA HIS A 97 -1.82 9.50 0.45
C HIS A 97 -1.72 10.92 1.00
N ASN A 98 -1.02 11.82 0.31
CA ASN A 98 -0.93 13.24 0.69
C ASN A 98 -0.61 14.10 -0.52
N PRO A 99 -1.63 14.67 -1.20
CA PRO A 99 -1.43 15.48 -2.40
C PRO A 99 -0.50 16.67 -2.20
N GLN A 100 -0.69 17.41 -1.09
CA GLN A 100 0.09 18.62 -0.82
C GLN A 100 1.56 18.33 -0.47
N ALA A 101 1.84 17.20 0.16
CA ALA A 101 3.21 16.79 0.43
C ALA A 101 3.90 16.26 -0.84
N PHE A 102 3.19 15.52 -1.69
CA PHE A 102 3.75 14.94 -2.91
C PHE A 102 3.95 15.98 -4.03
N VAL A 103 2.98 16.90 -4.19
CA VAL A 103 3.04 18.02 -5.14
C VAL A 103 2.70 19.31 -4.40
N PRO A 104 3.66 19.94 -3.69
CA PRO A 104 3.42 21.19 -2.99
C PRO A 104 2.91 22.27 -3.96
N GLY A 105 1.76 22.86 -3.65
CA GLY A 105 1.11 23.85 -4.52
C GLY A 105 0.12 23.25 -5.53
N THR A 106 -0.21 21.96 -5.43
CA THR A 106 -1.35 21.39 -6.17
C THR A 106 -2.66 22.06 -5.77
N LEU A 107 -3.56 22.23 -6.74
CA LEU A 107 -4.91 22.75 -6.48
C LEU A 107 -5.87 21.70 -5.90
N MET A 108 -5.47 20.44 -5.86
CA MET A 108 -6.26 19.37 -5.24
C MET A 108 -6.27 19.52 -3.73
N SER A 109 -7.44 19.86 -3.17
CA SER A 109 -7.62 20.13 -1.74
C SER A 109 -7.93 18.89 -0.90
N PHE A 110 -7.89 17.70 -1.50
CA PHE A 110 -8.12 16.45 -0.79
C PHE A 110 -7.05 16.23 0.31
N PRO A 111 -7.45 15.89 1.55
CA PRO A 111 -6.49 15.74 2.65
C PRO A 111 -5.60 14.50 2.53
N GLY A 112 -6.03 13.49 1.79
CA GLY A 112 -5.35 12.21 1.65
C GLY A 112 -6.04 11.08 2.40
N TYR A 113 -5.64 9.85 2.07
CA TYR A 113 -5.99 8.64 2.83
C TYR A 113 -4.79 8.21 3.68
N GLU A 114 -5.00 8.03 4.98
CA GLU A 114 -3.94 7.57 5.90
C GLU A 114 -3.72 6.06 5.83
N ARG A 115 -4.80 5.28 5.66
CA ARG A 115 -4.73 3.82 5.68
C ARG A 115 -4.30 3.27 4.33
N THR A 116 -3.23 2.49 4.31
CA THR A 116 -2.74 1.83 3.08
C THR A 116 -3.82 0.99 2.41
N ALA A 117 -4.65 0.27 3.19
CA ALA A 117 -5.75 -0.53 2.65
C ALA A 117 -6.79 0.33 1.90
N ASP A 118 -7.09 1.54 2.37
CA ASP A 118 -8.01 2.45 1.68
C ASP A 118 -7.43 2.90 0.34
N ILE A 119 -6.13 3.16 0.32
CA ILE A 119 -5.41 3.51 -0.91
C ILE A 119 -5.39 2.33 -1.88
N ASP A 120 -5.13 1.11 -1.39
CA ASP A 120 -5.13 -0.10 -2.22
C ASP A 120 -6.50 -0.31 -2.89
N ASP A 121 -7.57 -0.19 -2.13
CA ASP A 121 -8.94 -0.38 -2.61
C ASP A 121 -9.34 0.69 -3.63
N VAL A 122 -9.09 1.96 -3.32
CA VAL A 122 -9.41 3.06 -4.24
C VAL A 122 -8.58 3.01 -5.52
N LEU A 123 -7.32 2.62 -5.45
CA LEU A 123 -6.47 2.46 -6.63
C LEU A 123 -6.91 1.30 -7.51
N ALA A 124 -7.34 0.18 -6.90
CA ALA A 124 -7.89 -0.94 -7.65
C ALA A 124 -9.17 -0.54 -8.39
N TYR A 125 -10.06 0.20 -7.73
CA TYR A 125 -11.26 0.72 -8.37
C TYR A 125 -10.93 1.71 -9.49
N LEU A 126 -10.07 2.70 -9.24
CA LEU A 126 -9.63 3.67 -10.24
C LEU A 126 -9.02 3.00 -11.49
N LYS A 127 -8.28 1.91 -11.30
CA LYS A 127 -7.72 1.11 -12.39
C LYS A 127 -8.78 0.40 -13.24
N SER A 128 -9.96 0.16 -12.68
CA SER A 128 -11.09 -0.45 -13.38
C SER A 128 -11.87 0.55 -14.25
N LEU A 129 -11.73 1.84 -13.98
CA LEU A 129 -12.34 2.91 -14.80
C LEU A 129 -11.55 3.08 -16.10
N LYS A 130 -12.19 2.81 -17.23
CA LYS A 130 -11.59 2.86 -18.57
C LYS A 130 -12.33 3.85 -19.45
#